data_17b0e6be28ebb8bb46c1d868c967efdd
#
_entry.id   17b0e6be28ebb8bb46c1d868c967efdd
#
_cell.length_a   1.000
_cell.length_b   1.000
_cell.length_c   1.000
_cell.angle_alpha   90.00
_cell.angle_beta   90.00
_cell.angle_gamma   90.00
#
_symmetry.space_group_name_H-M   'P 1'
#
loop_
_entity.id
_entity.type
_entity.pdbx_description
1 polymer ?
#
loop_
_entity_poly.entity_id
_entity_poly.type
_entity_poly.pdbx_seq_one_letter_code
_entity_poly.pdbx_strand_id
1 'polypeptide(L)'
;LIFDQQGSVLAGYALFAFALGVLAGAVTRRTVRAMGITLASFFVVRFAVAAWIRPRYLETLERTYPLSADRMPNPFRSDFVIGGGGPGIGGIYDAAGRFIKGGQTFCLPPMPAECVSEYGRGAYNLEIFQPASRYWLFQGIETLLFAGMAVVLLIGAIWWIRRRLT
;
A
#
# COMPACT_ATOMS: atom_id res chain seq x y z
N LEU A 1 0.71 -2.09 -8.19
CA LEU A 1 -0.24 -1.39 -9.09
C LEU A 1 -1.46 -2.23 -9.45
N ILE A 2 -1.35 -3.56 -9.51
CA ILE A 2 -2.47 -4.45 -9.88
C ILE A 2 -3.50 -4.56 -8.75
N PHE A 3 -3.07 -4.45 -7.48
CA PHE A 3 -3.95 -4.55 -6.31
C PHE A 3 -5.12 -3.57 -6.35
N ASP A 4 -4.89 -2.35 -6.77
CA ASP A 4 -5.87 -1.27 -6.77
C ASP A 4 -6.80 -1.26 -7.98
N GLN A 5 -6.52 -2.09 -8.98
CA GLN A 5 -7.27 -2.13 -10.23
C GLN A 5 -8.16 -3.36 -10.37
N GLN A 6 -8.11 -4.29 -9.42
CA GLN A 6 -8.86 -5.54 -9.47
C GLN A 6 -9.48 -5.86 -8.11
N GLY A 7 -10.63 -6.55 -8.15
CA GLY A 7 -11.28 -7.07 -6.96
C GLY A 7 -12.36 -6.17 -6.36
N SER A 8 -12.81 -6.53 -5.17
CA SER A 8 -13.96 -5.91 -4.48
C SER A 8 -13.69 -4.48 -4.00
N VAL A 9 -12.42 -4.09 -3.85
CA VAL A 9 -12.05 -2.75 -3.36
C VAL A 9 -12.55 -1.62 -4.27
N LEU A 10 -12.67 -1.87 -5.58
CA LEU A 10 -13.23 -0.89 -6.53
C LEU A 10 -14.67 -0.49 -6.18
N ALA A 11 -15.49 -1.46 -5.75
CA ALA A 11 -16.85 -1.18 -5.30
C ALA A 11 -16.84 -0.29 -4.05
N GLY A 12 -15.94 -0.56 -3.09
CA GLY A 12 -15.75 0.30 -1.91
C GLY A 12 -15.37 1.73 -2.27
N TYR A 13 -14.44 1.91 -3.20
CA TYR A 13 -14.03 3.24 -3.67
C TYR A 13 -15.17 3.99 -4.36
N ALA A 14 -15.93 3.30 -5.21
CA ALA A 14 -17.06 3.90 -5.91
C ALA A 14 -18.15 4.36 -4.93
N LEU A 15 -18.50 3.52 -3.95
CA LEU A 15 -19.46 3.87 -2.88
C LEU A 15 -18.99 5.07 -2.07
N PHE A 16 -17.71 5.10 -1.68
CA PHE A 16 -17.14 6.21 -0.94
C PHE A 16 -17.13 7.50 -1.74
N ALA A 17 -16.70 7.47 -3.01
CA ALA A 17 -16.71 8.63 -3.88
C ALA A 17 -18.14 9.17 -4.11
N PHE A 18 -19.11 8.27 -4.29
CA PHE A 18 -20.52 8.63 -4.40
C PHE A 18 -21.03 9.33 -3.14
N ALA A 19 -20.78 8.75 -1.96
CA ALA A 19 -21.18 9.31 -0.68
C ALA A 19 -20.56 10.68 -0.40
N LEU A 20 -19.28 10.87 -0.75
CA LEU A 20 -18.61 12.17 -0.71
C LEU A 20 -19.30 13.19 -1.62
N GLY A 21 -19.63 12.78 -2.85
CA GLY A 21 -20.34 13.66 -3.81
C GLY A 21 -21.70 14.10 -3.30
N VAL A 22 -22.46 13.18 -2.71
CA VAL A 22 -23.79 13.48 -2.12
C VAL A 22 -23.64 14.49 -0.97
N LEU A 23 -22.72 14.24 -0.04
CA LEU A 23 -22.50 15.15 1.11
C LEU A 23 -21.99 16.53 0.64
N ALA A 24 -20.99 16.56 -0.24
CA ALA A 24 -20.44 17.80 -0.78
C ALA A 24 -21.49 18.61 -1.53
N GLY A 25 -22.33 17.96 -2.32
CA GLY A 25 -23.46 18.58 -3.02
C GLY A 25 -24.50 19.18 -2.07
N ALA A 26 -24.88 18.42 -1.04
CA ALA A 26 -25.83 18.89 -0.02
C ALA A 26 -25.32 20.12 0.77
N VAL A 27 -24.02 20.18 1.02
CA VAL A 27 -23.40 21.28 1.78
C VAL A 27 -23.16 22.51 0.90
N THR A 28 -22.57 22.33 -0.27
CA THR A 28 -22.10 23.45 -1.11
C THR A 28 -23.17 24.06 -2.00
N ARG A 29 -24.22 23.31 -2.34
CA ARG A 29 -25.29 23.68 -3.28
C ARG A 29 -24.78 24.18 -4.64
N ARG A 30 -23.53 23.92 -4.98
CA ARG A 30 -22.88 24.31 -6.25
C ARG A 30 -22.13 23.11 -6.81
N THR A 31 -22.53 22.62 -7.97
CA THR A 31 -22.04 21.40 -8.60
C THR A 31 -20.53 21.40 -8.79
N VAL A 32 -19.96 22.46 -9.34
CA VAL A 32 -18.52 22.56 -9.64
C VAL A 32 -17.69 22.50 -8.35
N ARG A 33 -18.13 23.20 -7.29
CA ARG A 33 -17.44 23.14 -5.99
C ARG A 33 -17.54 21.75 -5.35
N ALA A 34 -18.73 21.14 -5.43
CA ALA A 34 -18.93 19.79 -4.93
C ALA A 34 -18.01 18.78 -5.61
N MET A 35 -17.87 18.85 -6.94
CA MET A 35 -16.97 17.98 -7.70
C MET A 35 -15.50 18.16 -7.26
N GLY A 36 -15.04 19.40 -7.12
CA GLY A 36 -13.67 19.69 -6.68
C GLY A 36 -13.39 19.15 -5.27
N ILE A 37 -14.31 19.36 -4.32
CA ILE A 37 -14.20 18.87 -2.94
C ILE A 37 -14.20 17.34 -2.93
N THR A 38 -15.10 16.70 -3.67
CA THR A 38 -15.19 15.24 -3.75
C THR A 38 -13.88 14.65 -4.27
N LEU A 39 -13.35 15.18 -5.36
CA LEU A 39 -12.12 14.70 -5.96
C LEU A 39 -10.93 14.87 -5.00
N ALA A 40 -10.75 16.07 -4.44
CA ALA A 40 -9.66 16.35 -3.51
C ALA A 40 -9.73 15.47 -2.26
N SER A 41 -10.91 15.35 -1.64
CA SER A 41 -11.11 14.53 -0.45
C SER A 41 -10.89 13.06 -0.73
N PHE A 42 -11.36 12.56 -1.86
CA PHE A 42 -11.14 11.18 -2.29
C PHE A 42 -9.65 10.86 -2.41
N PHE A 43 -8.88 11.70 -3.10
CA PHE A 43 -7.44 11.49 -3.25
C PHE A 43 -6.68 11.55 -1.92
N VAL A 44 -7.02 12.53 -1.07
CA VAL A 44 -6.38 12.66 0.25
C VAL A 44 -6.63 11.42 1.11
N VAL A 45 -7.87 10.98 1.23
CA VAL A 45 -8.22 9.79 2.02
C VAL A 45 -7.61 8.54 1.42
N ARG A 46 -7.68 8.38 0.09
CA ARG A 46 -7.09 7.24 -0.63
C ARG A 46 -5.58 7.15 -0.40
N PHE A 47 -4.88 8.28 -0.51
CA PHE A 47 -3.43 8.34 -0.28
C PHE A 47 -3.09 8.05 1.18
N ALA A 48 -3.84 8.61 2.14
CA ALA A 48 -3.63 8.36 3.55
C ALA A 48 -3.82 6.87 3.91
N VAL A 49 -4.87 6.23 3.38
CA VAL A 49 -5.11 4.80 3.59
C VAL A 49 -3.98 3.98 2.98
N ALA A 50 -3.57 4.27 1.76
CA ALA A 50 -2.52 3.52 1.07
C ALA A 50 -1.14 3.68 1.74
N ALA A 51 -0.80 4.89 2.20
CA ALA A 51 0.51 5.19 2.77
C ALA A 51 0.64 4.80 4.24
N TRP A 52 -0.42 4.95 5.04
CA TRP A 52 -0.31 4.82 6.50
C TRP A 52 -1.07 3.64 7.07
N ILE A 53 -2.23 3.31 6.52
CA ILE A 53 -3.11 2.29 7.11
C ILE A 53 -2.82 0.92 6.51
N ARG A 54 -2.70 0.83 5.18
CA ARG A 54 -2.45 -0.44 4.47
C ARG A 54 -1.21 -1.19 4.94
N PRO A 55 -0.04 -0.57 5.19
CA PRO A 55 1.13 -1.29 5.69
C PRO A 55 0.93 -1.91 7.08
N ARG A 56 -0.07 -1.42 7.84
CA ARG A 56 -0.36 -1.86 9.22
C ARG A 56 -1.53 -2.82 9.33
N TYR A 57 -2.13 -3.26 8.22
CA TYR A 57 -3.26 -4.20 8.27
C TYR A 57 -2.87 -5.54 8.90
N LEU A 58 -1.69 -6.02 8.57
CA LEU A 58 -1.16 -7.29 9.06
C LEU A 58 0.35 -7.17 9.28
N GLU A 59 0.85 -7.99 10.20
CA GLU A 59 2.27 -8.15 10.43
C GLU A 59 2.98 -8.57 9.15
N THR A 60 4.08 -7.90 8.85
CA THR A 60 4.89 -8.16 7.66
C THR A 60 5.73 -9.41 7.86
N LEU A 61 6.02 -10.10 6.77
CA LEU A 61 6.98 -11.20 6.76
C LEU A 61 8.32 -10.72 6.23
N GLU A 62 9.37 -11.28 6.79
CA GLU A 62 10.74 -11.03 6.38
C GLU A 62 11.28 -12.24 5.63
N ARG A 63 12.08 -11.97 4.61
CA ARG A 63 12.79 -12.97 3.82
C ARG A 63 14.19 -12.51 3.54
N THR A 64 15.14 -13.40 3.72
CA THR A 64 16.55 -13.12 3.45
C THR A 64 17.02 -13.89 2.24
N TYR A 65 17.87 -13.24 1.43
CA TYR A 65 18.53 -13.84 0.28
C TYR A 65 20.03 -13.56 0.35
N PRO A 66 20.90 -14.58 0.16
CA PRO A 66 22.33 -14.33 0.04
C PRO A 66 22.61 -13.44 -1.18
N LEU A 67 23.62 -12.59 -1.10
CA LEU A 67 24.05 -11.78 -2.26
C LEU A 67 24.57 -12.67 -3.40
N SER A 68 25.29 -13.74 -3.08
CA SER A 68 25.78 -14.74 -4.01
C SER A 68 24.70 -15.78 -4.29
N ALA A 69 23.74 -15.46 -5.11
CA ALA A 69 22.72 -16.40 -5.55
C ALA A 69 22.99 -16.84 -6.99
N ASP A 70 22.87 -18.14 -7.27
CA ASP A 70 22.98 -18.66 -8.63
C ASP A 70 21.87 -18.17 -9.56
N ARG A 71 20.76 -17.75 -8.97
CA ARG A 71 19.60 -17.17 -9.67
C ARG A 71 18.97 -16.07 -8.84
N MET A 72 18.47 -15.03 -9.49
CA MET A 72 17.58 -14.09 -8.85
C MET A 72 16.35 -14.82 -8.28
N PRO A 73 15.87 -14.45 -7.10
CA PRO A 73 14.56 -14.90 -6.64
C PRO A 73 13.52 -14.60 -7.70
N ASN A 74 12.60 -15.53 -7.93
CA ASN A 74 11.63 -15.47 -9.01
C ASN A 74 10.96 -14.09 -9.09
N PRO A 75 11.20 -13.27 -10.13
CA PRO A 75 10.63 -11.94 -10.27
C PRO A 75 9.11 -11.93 -10.48
N PHE A 76 8.52 -13.11 -10.77
CA PHE A 76 7.08 -13.29 -10.98
C PHE A 76 6.31 -13.65 -9.72
N ARG A 77 6.91 -13.55 -8.56
CA ARG A 77 6.14 -13.67 -7.31
C ARG A 77 5.16 -12.50 -7.20
N SER A 78 3.91 -12.84 -7.05
CA SER A 78 2.81 -11.89 -6.82
C SER A 78 2.77 -11.33 -5.39
N ASP A 79 3.83 -11.54 -4.62
CA ASP A 79 3.97 -11.00 -3.27
C ASP A 79 4.03 -9.46 -3.31
N PHE A 80 3.41 -8.81 -2.35
CA PHE A 80 3.47 -7.36 -2.22
C PHE A 80 4.68 -6.95 -1.38
N VAL A 81 5.75 -6.48 -2.05
CA VAL A 81 6.96 -5.98 -1.38
C VAL A 81 6.70 -4.59 -0.82
N ILE A 82 6.92 -4.42 0.49
CA ILE A 82 6.61 -3.19 1.23
C ILE A 82 7.81 -2.25 1.28
N GLY A 83 8.71 -2.33 0.45
CA GLY A 83 9.80 -1.39 0.43
C GLY A 83 11.17 -2.03 0.24
N GLY A 84 12.14 -1.22 -0.02
CA GLY A 84 13.49 -1.62 -0.34
C GLY A 84 14.50 -0.49 -0.15
N GLY A 85 14.26 0.43 0.80
CA GLY A 85 15.04 1.65 0.80
C GLY A 85 15.67 2.10 2.11
N GLY A 86 15.51 1.39 3.22
CA GLY A 86 16.03 1.90 4.50
C GLY A 86 16.15 0.87 5.60
N PRO A 87 16.78 1.22 6.72
CA PRO A 87 16.89 0.37 7.90
C PRO A 87 15.50 -0.07 8.37
N GLY A 88 15.29 -1.37 8.57
CA GLY A 88 14.00 -1.92 9.00
C GLY A 88 12.90 -1.97 7.93
N ILE A 89 13.20 -1.56 6.68
CA ILE A 89 12.22 -1.56 5.56
C ILE A 89 12.71 -2.46 4.41
N GLY A 90 13.82 -3.17 4.61
CA GLY A 90 14.48 -3.98 3.59
C GLY A 90 15.73 -3.31 3.03
N GLY A 91 16.60 -4.09 2.43
CA GLY A 91 17.87 -3.64 1.88
C GLY A 91 18.98 -4.65 2.06
N ILE A 92 20.22 -4.20 1.93
CA ILE A 92 21.41 -5.01 2.09
C ILE A 92 21.95 -4.86 3.52
N TYR A 93 22.20 -6.00 4.16
CA TYR A 93 22.74 -6.11 5.51
C TYR A 93 24.03 -6.91 5.50
N ASP A 94 24.95 -6.58 6.40
CA ASP A 94 26.16 -7.37 6.61
C ASP A 94 25.86 -8.65 7.43
N ALA A 95 26.87 -9.51 7.59
CA ALA A 95 26.75 -10.73 8.38
C ALA A 95 26.42 -10.49 9.87
N ALA A 96 26.65 -9.29 10.38
CA ALA A 96 26.32 -8.88 11.75
C ALA A 96 24.92 -8.22 11.86
N GLY A 97 24.15 -8.17 10.77
CA GLY A 97 22.82 -7.58 10.74
C GLY A 97 22.81 -6.05 10.70
N ARG A 98 23.93 -5.39 10.34
CA ARG A 98 23.98 -3.95 10.19
C ARG A 98 23.55 -3.56 8.77
N PHE A 99 22.72 -2.55 8.67
CA PHE A 99 22.27 -2.01 7.39
C PHE A 99 23.43 -1.36 6.62
N ILE A 100 23.62 -1.75 5.36
CA ILE A 100 24.63 -1.20 4.45
C ILE A 100 23.98 -0.21 3.47
N LYS A 101 22.96 -0.65 2.72
CA LYS A 101 22.37 0.13 1.63
C LYS A 101 20.92 -0.28 1.38
N GLY A 102 20.10 0.68 0.94
CA GLY A 102 18.76 0.42 0.43
C GLY A 102 18.77 -0.23 -0.94
N GLY A 103 17.68 -0.92 -1.26
CA GLY A 103 17.53 -1.69 -2.49
C GLY A 103 17.99 -3.13 -2.34
N GLN A 104 17.95 -3.86 -3.44
CA GLN A 104 18.40 -5.26 -3.52
C GLN A 104 19.51 -5.37 -4.55
N THR A 105 20.51 -6.15 -4.25
CA THR A 105 21.62 -6.44 -5.16
C THR A 105 21.87 -7.95 -5.19
N PHE A 106 22.08 -8.49 -6.38
CA PHE A 106 22.40 -9.90 -6.58
C PHE A 106 23.71 -10.00 -7.35
N CYS A 107 24.67 -10.67 -6.74
CA CYS A 107 25.99 -10.92 -7.31
C CYS A 107 25.92 -12.18 -8.20
N LEU A 108 25.51 -12.00 -9.44
CA LEU A 108 25.35 -13.08 -10.40
C LEU A 108 26.68 -13.40 -11.15
N PRO A 109 26.91 -14.66 -11.57
CA PRO A 109 28.04 -14.98 -12.45
C PRO A 109 28.03 -14.09 -13.72
N PRO A 110 29.21 -13.66 -14.24
CA PRO A 110 30.57 -14.13 -13.91
C PRO A 110 31.33 -13.34 -12.83
N MET A 111 30.73 -12.34 -12.15
CA MET A 111 31.45 -11.45 -11.22
C MET A 111 31.04 -11.59 -9.74
N PRO A 112 30.83 -12.78 -9.17
CA PRO A 112 30.34 -12.91 -7.81
C PRO A 112 31.38 -12.46 -6.76
N ALA A 113 32.68 -12.65 -7.03
CA ALA A 113 33.73 -12.35 -6.05
C ALA A 113 33.94 -10.85 -5.81
N GLU A 114 33.93 -10.03 -6.86
CA GLU A 114 34.08 -8.57 -6.76
C GLU A 114 32.85 -7.93 -6.08
N CYS A 115 31.67 -8.35 -6.50
CA CYS A 115 30.42 -7.88 -5.93
C CYS A 115 30.29 -8.26 -4.42
N VAL A 116 30.65 -9.50 -4.06
CA VAL A 116 30.63 -9.93 -2.65
C VAL A 116 31.70 -9.20 -1.84
N SER A 117 32.85 -8.83 -2.43
CA SER A 117 33.89 -8.08 -1.72
C SER A 117 33.46 -6.66 -1.37
N GLU A 118 32.60 -6.05 -2.18
CA GLU A 118 32.06 -4.69 -1.92
C GLU A 118 31.17 -4.65 -0.66
N TYR A 119 30.34 -5.69 -0.45
CA TYR A 119 29.38 -5.74 0.67
C TYR A 119 29.86 -6.58 1.86
N GLY A 120 30.96 -7.29 1.71
CA GLY A 120 31.50 -8.20 2.72
C GLY A 120 30.95 -9.62 2.64
N ARG A 121 31.76 -10.57 3.14
CA ARG A 121 31.36 -11.99 3.19
C ARG A 121 30.17 -12.18 4.13
N GLY A 122 29.17 -12.92 3.65
CA GLY A 122 27.97 -13.21 4.45
C GLY A 122 26.91 -12.09 4.44
N ALA A 123 27.11 -11.03 3.64
CA ALA A 123 26.08 -10.03 3.43
C ALA A 123 24.86 -10.64 2.71
N TYR A 124 23.68 -10.13 3.05
CA TYR A 124 22.42 -10.65 2.55
C TYR A 124 21.41 -9.52 2.23
N ASN A 125 20.48 -9.81 1.32
CA ASN A 125 19.32 -8.97 1.09
C ASN A 125 18.22 -9.33 2.09
N LEU A 126 17.65 -8.34 2.77
CA LEU A 126 16.42 -8.43 3.54
C LEU A 126 15.27 -7.85 2.73
N GLU A 127 14.24 -8.64 2.54
CA GLU A 127 13.00 -8.24 1.88
C GLU A 127 11.83 -8.33 2.87
N ILE A 128 11.09 -7.24 3.01
CA ILE A 128 9.86 -7.18 3.80
C ILE A 128 8.68 -7.24 2.84
N PHE A 129 7.80 -8.21 3.02
CA PHE A 129 6.72 -8.46 2.08
C PHE A 129 5.43 -8.93 2.74
N GLN A 130 4.34 -8.83 2.00
CA GLN A 130 3.08 -9.50 2.31
C GLN A 130 2.84 -10.59 1.25
N PRO A 131 2.56 -11.84 1.67
CA PRO A 131 2.35 -12.94 0.75
C PRO A 131 1.07 -12.75 -0.07
N ALA A 132 1.11 -13.20 -1.32
CA ALA A 132 -0.02 -13.14 -2.23
C ALA A 132 -1.30 -13.83 -1.69
N SER A 133 -1.15 -14.82 -0.80
CA SER A 133 -2.28 -15.49 -0.15
C SER A 133 -3.16 -14.56 0.70
N ARG A 134 -2.61 -13.42 1.15
CA ARG A 134 -3.34 -12.42 1.93
C ARG A 134 -4.11 -11.41 1.06
N TYR A 135 -4.01 -11.53 -0.27
CA TYR A 135 -4.62 -10.58 -1.22
C TYR A 135 -6.11 -10.34 -0.94
N TRP A 136 -6.90 -11.41 -0.82
CA TRP A 136 -8.34 -11.31 -0.59
C TRP A 136 -8.69 -10.72 0.77
N LEU A 137 -7.87 -10.99 1.78
CA LEU A 137 -8.06 -10.40 3.10
C LEU A 137 -7.83 -8.88 3.07
N PHE A 138 -6.78 -8.42 2.40
CA PHE A 138 -6.53 -6.99 2.21
C PHE A 138 -7.66 -6.32 1.42
N GLN A 139 -8.13 -6.96 0.35
CA GLN A 139 -9.28 -6.49 -0.43
C GLN A 139 -10.53 -6.35 0.45
N GLY A 140 -10.81 -7.33 1.30
CA GLY A 140 -11.94 -7.32 2.23
C GLY A 140 -11.85 -6.19 3.24
N ILE A 141 -10.71 -6.05 3.91
CA ILE A 141 -10.48 -4.99 4.91
C ILE A 141 -10.68 -3.61 4.26
N GLU A 142 -10.07 -3.37 3.12
CA GLU A 142 -10.12 -2.08 2.44
C GLU A 142 -11.53 -1.77 1.91
N THR A 143 -12.21 -2.77 1.36
CA THR A 143 -13.62 -2.62 0.93
C THR A 143 -14.53 -2.25 2.11
N LEU A 144 -14.42 -2.94 3.23
CA LEU A 144 -15.21 -2.65 4.44
C LEU A 144 -14.91 -1.26 5.01
N LEU A 145 -13.65 -0.86 5.01
CA LEU A 145 -13.24 0.46 5.48
C LEU A 145 -13.88 1.57 4.64
N PHE A 146 -13.79 1.50 3.31
CA PHE A 146 -14.37 2.50 2.42
C PHE A 146 -15.90 2.45 2.41
N ALA A 147 -16.51 1.27 2.48
CA ALA A 147 -17.96 1.13 2.60
C ALA A 147 -18.46 1.69 3.94
N GLY A 148 -17.76 1.44 5.05
CA GLY A 148 -18.09 2.01 6.34
C GLY A 148 -18.02 3.54 6.35
N MET A 149 -16.97 4.13 5.76
CA MET A 149 -16.88 5.57 5.57
C MET A 149 -18.02 6.12 4.71
N ALA A 150 -18.39 5.41 3.64
CA ALA A 150 -19.51 5.80 2.79
C ALA A 150 -20.83 5.86 3.58
N VAL A 151 -21.12 4.86 4.41
CA VAL A 151 -22.31 4.84 5.28
C VAL A 151 -22.32 6.03 6.22
N VAL A 152 -21.21 6.33 6.89
CA VAL A 152 -21.10 7.48 7.80
C VAL A 152 -21.37 8.79 7.07
N LEU A 153 -20.82 8.97 5.85
CA LEU A 153 -21.04 10.17 5.04
C LEU A 153 -22.50 10.31 4.58
N LEU A 154 -23.14 9.21 4.20
CA LEU A 154 -24.56 9.23 3.82
C LEU A 154 -25.47 9.56 5.01
N ILE A 155 -25.20 9.00 6.18
CA ILE A 155 -25.92 9.37 7.42
C ILE A 155 -25.73 10.87 7.72
N GLY A 156 -24.50 11.36 7.59
CA GLY A 156 -24.20 12.78 7.73
C GLY A 156 -24.96 13.67 6.74
N ALA A 157 -25.04 13.25 5.48
CA ALA A 157 -25.77 13.96 4.44
C ALA A 157 -27.28 14.02 4.76
N ILE A 158 -27.89 12.89 5.15
CA ILE A 158 -29.30 12.81 5.52
C ILE A 158 -29.58 13.70 6.73
N TRP A 159 -28.75 13.61 7.76
CA TRP A 159 -28.88 14.45 8.95
C TRP A 159 -28.79 15.95 8.63
N TRP A 160 -27.83 16.35 7.76
CA TRP A 160 -27.65 17.72 7.32
C TRP A 160 -28.88 18.24 6.56
N ILE A 161 -29.42 17.43 5.64
CA ILE A 161 -30.60 17.80 4.85
C ILE A 161 -31.82 17.97 5.77
N ARG A 162 -32.06 17.01 6.67
CA ARG A 162 -33.20 17.07 7.61
C ARG A 162 -33.17 18.32 8.49
N ARG A 163 -31.98 18.66 9.03
CA ARG A 163 -31.80 19.82 9.91
C ARG A 163 -32.01 21.16 9.20
N ARG A 164 -32.00 21.17 7.87
CA ARG A 164 -32.22 22.38 7.08
C ARG A 164 -33.66 22.53 6.57
N LEU A 165 -34.44 21.47 6.66
CA LEU A 165 -35.84 21.46 6.23
C LEU A 165 -36.81 21.72 7.41
N THR A 166 -36.33 21.59 8.62
CA THR A 166 -37.00 22.00 9.87
C THR A 166 -36.50 23.37 10.30
#